data_d2fdc8ae4382043e043ffa0be5cd0a71
#
_entry.id   d2fdc8ae4382043e043ffa0be5cd0a71
#
_cell.length_a   1.000
_cell.length_b   1.000
_cell.length_c   1.000
_cell.angle_alpha   90.00
_cell.angle_beta   90.00
_cell.angle_gamma   90.00
#
_symmetry.space_group_name_H-M   'P 1'
#
loop_
_entity.id
_entity.type
_entity.pdbx_description
1 polymer ?
#
loop_
_entity_poly.entity_id
_entity_poly.type
_entity_poly.pdbx_seq_one_letter_code
_entity_poly.pdbx_strand_id
1 'polypeptide(L)'
;MITTFELNNERKTVNPNGKLNAKSPVVEVFAAMAAGESLDRFGKKADEAVNYIKALGERASNNDFGAIAELNEIRRFAIEPLLMEEIRMLSVFGSYQNVAFDDSIEREVYEHVGEKSREQASNGDVVFPATQKERYGVPTFTVSGGYQVDYRRVQLGDMTKENEGIAQVRIDILNRAKRAIIKKVYNAIANATGVKYHVQAAGLTKQAVDKVLADVRRIGRPSVVGDYALLSEFTPWAGYVGSINSNTITGISEAAMNELQQNGLLGMYNGSVLVDLDNPYDYSRLNAAGDNFETMLPQGLGFVLPAGGRSPIATWTKGGLTTFTGNDVKTGKVMSRFDLEVACDVAKGHEFEIGVLMDTNLTPSL
;
A
#
# COMPACT_ATOMS: atom_id res chain seq x y z
N MET A 1 24.90 -20.28 29.50
CA MET A 1 23.94 -19.26 29.93
C MET A 1 24.21 -18.04 29.08
N ILE A 2 23.38 -17.76 28.07
CA ILE A 2 23.55 -16.57 27.23
C ILE A 2 22.98 -15.43 28.07
N THR A 3 23.86 -14.55 28.53
CA THR A 3 23.47 -13.31 29.20
C THR A 3 22.64 -12.50 28.27
N THR A 4 21.54 -11.95 28.76
CA THR A 4 20.69 -10.98 28.03
C THR A 4 21.58 -9.92 27.40
N PHE A 5 21.43 -9.69 26.12
CA PHE A 5 22.22 -8.72 25.41
C PHE A 5 21.83 -7.31 25.88
N GLU A 6 22.70 -6.65 26.59
CA GLU A 6 22.50 -5.31 27.12
C GLU A 6 23.47 -4.35 26.43
N LEU A 7 22.95 -3.47 25.58
CA LEU A 7 23.75 -2.44 24.90
C LEU A 7 23.96 -1.19 25.74
N ASN A 8 23.07 -0.92 26.67
CA ASN A 8 23.15 0.16 27.66
C ASN A 8 22.35 -0.26 28.89
N ASN A 9 22.75 0.22 30.08
CA ASN A 9 22.03 0.01 31.32
C ASN A 9 20.57 0.48 31.31
N GLU A 10 20.17 1.27 30.30
CA GLU A 10 18.82 1.83 30.17
C GLU A 10 17.94 1.12 29.14
N ARG A 11 18.52 0.28 28.26
CA ARG A 11 17.76 -0.42 27.18
C ARG A 11 18.05 -1.91 27.21
N LYS A 12 17.15 -2.65 27.82
CA LYS A 12 17.18 -4.12 27.80
C LYS A 12 16.62 -4.63 26.48
N THR A 13 17.28 -5.65 25.92
CA THR A 13 16.81 -6.36 24.72
C THR A 13 15.44 -6.99 24.95
N VAL A 14 15.20 -7.42 26.19
CA VAL A 14 13.97 -8.09 26.61
C VAL A 14 13.30 -7.23 27.70
N ASN A 15 12.01 -6.99 27.57
CA ASN A 15 11.23 -6.27 28.59
C ASN A 15 11.04 -7.14 29.86
N PRO A 16 10.54 -6.59 30.99
CA PRO A 16 10.35 -7.32 32.25
C PRO A 16 9.50 -8.59 32.12
N ASN A 17 8.68 -8.70 31.08
CA ASN A 17 7.83 -9.87 30.80
C ASN A 17 8.51 -10.92 29.93
N GLY A 18 9.82 -10.82 29.68
CA GLY A 18 10.58 -11.76 28.86
C GLY A 18 10.39 -11.62 27.36
N LYS A 19 9.68 -10.58 26.89
CA LYS A 19 9.48 -10.31 25.46
C LYS A 19 10.52 -9.35 24.92
N LEU A 20 10.94 -9.56 23.68
CA LEU A 20 11.87 -8.68 22.97
C LEU A 20 11.30 -7.26 22.88
N ASN A 21 12.14 -6.26 23.08
CA ASN A 21 11.75 -4.87 22.95
C ASN A 21 11.95 -4.42 21.48
N ALA A 22 10.88 -3.92 20.84
CA ALA A 22 10.93 -3.38 19.48
C ALA A 22 11.93 -2.22 19.29
N LYS A 23 12.26 -1.50 20.39
CA LYS A 23 13.29 -0.45 20.40
C LYS A 23 14.67 -0.97 20.82
N SER A 24 14.87 -2.28 20.82
CA SER A 24 16.17 -2.89 21.10
C SER A 24 17.18 -2.50 20.03
N PRO A 25 18.43 -2.18 20.40
CA PRO A 25 19.49 -1.91 19.43
C PRO A 25 19.73 -3.07 18.45
N VAL A 26 19.47 -4.31 18.86
CA VAL A 26 19.57 -5.48 17.97
C VAL A 26 18.55 -5.38 16.83
N VAL A 27 17.31 -4.98 17.15
CA VAL A 27 16.25 -4.77 16.15
C VAL A 27 16.58 -3.59 15.24
N GLU A 28 17.10 -2.48 15.80
CA GLU A 28 17.49 -1.30 15.00
C GLU A 28 18.64 -1.63 14.02
N VAL A 29 19.65 -2.37 14.46
CA VAL A 29 20.75 -2.82 13.59
C VAL A 29 20.25 -3.78 12.52
N PHE A 30 19.40 -4.73 12.88
CA PHE A 30 18.84 -5.68 11.93
C PHE A 30 17.93 -5.02 10.91
N ALA A 31 17.12 -4.04 11.32
CA ALA A 31 16.30 -3.25 10.42
C ALA A 31 17.14 -2.42 9.43
N ALA A 32 18.24 -1.80 9.89
CA ALA A 32 19.17 -1.09 9.04
C ALA A 32 19.85 -2.02 8.02
N MET A 33 20.26 -3.22 8.46
CA MET A 33 20.79 -4.25 7.55
C MET A 33 19.76 -4.66 6.50
N ALA A 34 18.50 -4.88 6.89
CA ALA A 34 17.42 -5.25 5.98
C ALA A 34 17.07 -4.12 5.01
N ALA A 35 17.28 -2.86 5.40
CA ALA A 35 17.13 -1.69 4.54
C ALA A 35 18.34 -1.43 3.63
N GLY A 36 19.44 -2.16 3.80
CA GLY A 36 20.69 -1.93 3.05
C GLY A 36 21.44 -0.66 3.49
N GLU A 37 21.16 -0.14 4.68
CA GLU A 37 21.81 1.04 5.22
C GLU A 37 23.22 0.72 5.76
N SER A 38 24.13 1.70 5.75
CA SER A 38 25.44 1.55 6.38
C SER A 38 25.31 1.38 7.90
N LEU A 39 26.04 0.40 8.44
CA LEU A 39 26.09 0.13 9.86
C LEU A 39 27.06 1.05 10.64
N ASP A 40 27.80 1.92 9.94
CA ASP A 40 28.83 2.79 10.55
C ASP A 40 28.28 3.66 11.68
N ARG A 41 27.01 4.08 11.55
CA ARG A 41 26.31 4.87 12.58
C ARG A 41 26.17 4.16 13.93
N PHE A 42 26.22 2.83 13.92
CA PHE A 42 26.07 2.02 15.15
C PHE A 42 27.43 1.67 15.79
N GLY A 43 28.53 1.77 15.04
CA GLY A 43 29.87 1.46 15.53
C GLY A 43 29.98 0.07 16.16
N LYS A 44 30.61 -0.03 17.34
CA LYS A 44 30.77 -1.33 18.04
C LYS A 44 29.45 -2.06 18.35
N LYS A 45 28.35 -1.34 18.45
CA LYS A 45 27.03 -1.93 18.70
C LYS A 45 26.54 -2.78 17.52
N ALA A 46 26.98 -2.45 16.31
CA ALA A 46 26.67 -3.28 15.12
C ALA A 46 27.30 -4.66 15.25
N ASP A 47 28.59 -4.73 15.60
CA ASP A 47 29.32 -6.01 15.74
C ASP A 47 28.72 -6.88 16.84
N GLU A 48 28.36 -6.27 17.98
CA GLU A 48 27.72 -6.95 19.10
C GLU A 48 26.34 -7.50 18.70
N ALA A 49 25.52 -6.71 17.99
CA ALA A 49 24.21 -7.12 17.50
C ALA A 49 24.31 -8.27 16.47
N VAL A 50 25.25 -8.17 15.54
CA VAL A 50 25.51 -9.23 14.54
C VAL A 50 25.94 -10.53 15.25
N ASN A 51 26.85 -10.45 16.23
CA ASN A 51 27.29 -11.63 16.98
C ASN A 51 26.13 -12.26 17.78
N TYR A 52 25.24 -11.43 18.34
CA TYR A 52 24.06 -11.92 19.06
C TYR A 52 23.10 -12.67 18.11
N ILE A 53 22.80 -12.09 16.95
CA ILE A 53 21.93 -12.71 15.94
C ILE A 53 22.54 -14.02 15.44
N LYS A 54 23.88 -14.06 15.26
CA LYS A 54 24.61 -15.27 14.92
C LYS A 54 24.42 -16.37 15.98
N ALA A 55 24.61 -16.04 17.24
CA ALA A 55 24.41 -16.98 18.35
C ALA A 55 22.96 -17.49 18.43
N LEU A 56 21.97 -16.62 18.15
CA LEU A 56 20.56 -17.03 18.01
C LEU A 56 20.36 -17.98 16.83
N GLY A 57 20.96 -17.69 15.68
CA GLY A 57 20.89 -18.52 14.48
C GLY A 57 21.48 -19.92 14.73
N GLU A 58 22.62 -20.02 15.41
CA GLU A 58 23.23 -21.29 15.81
C GLU A 58 22.31 -22.09 16.75
N ARG A 59 21.69 -21.46 17.73
CA ARG A 59 20.72 -22.11 18.63
C ARG A 59 19.44 -22.52 17.90
N ALA A 60 18.92 -21.68 17.02
CA ALA A 60 17.75 -21.97 16.21
C ALA A 60 17.98 -23.17 15.27
N SER A 61 19.19 -23.32 14.71
CA SER A 61 19.54 -24.48 13.87
C SER A 61 19.60 -25.80 14.66
N ASN A 62 19.80 -25.73 15.98
CA ASN A 62 19.74 -26.86 16.91
C ASN A 62 18.32 -27.10 17.48
N ASN A 63 17.28 -26.54 16.83
CA ASN A 63 15.87 -26.65 17.24
C ASN A 63 15.55 -26.08 18.64
N ASP A 64 16.27 -25.07 19.07
CA ASP A 64 15.91 -24.30 20.25
C ASP A 64 14.70 -23.39 19.94
N PHE A 65 13.50 -23.80 20.39
CA PHE A 65 12.26 -23.07 20.15
C PHE A 65 12.28 -21.64 20.69
N GLY A 66 12.99 -21.38 21.80
CA GLY A 66 13.16 -20.05 22.35
C GLY A 66 13.94 -19.13 21.41
N ALA A 67 15.05 -19.65 20.85
CA ALA A 67 15.86 -18.91 19.88
C ALA A 67 15.12 -18.68 18.56
N ILE A 68 14.34 -19.67 18.09
CA ILE A 68 13.49 -19.54 16.90
C ILE A 68 12.43 -18.43 17.11
N ALA A 69 11.75 -18.43 18.25
CA ALA A 69 10.74 -17.42 18.58
C ALA A 69 11.33 -16.02 18.64
N GLU A 70 12.49 -15.86 19.28
CA GLU A 70 13.18 -14.57 19.40
C GLU A 70 13.68 -14.07 18.03
N LEU A 71 14.23 -14.94 17.20
CA LEU A 71 14.66 -14.58 15.85
C LEU A 71 13.47 -14.14 14.97
N ASN A 72 12.32 -14.80 15.11
CA ASN A 72 11.11 -14.41 14.43
C ASN A 72 10.58 -13.06 14.89
N GLU A 73 10.67 -12.75 16.17
CA GLU A 73 10.30 -11.41 16.67
C GLU A 73 11.24 -10.33 16.15
N ILE A 74 12.55 -10.58 16.09
CA ILE A 74 13.51 -9.63 15.49
C ILE A 74 13.14 -9.36 14.03
N ARG A 75 12.89 -10.40 13.25
CA ARG A 75 12.48 -10.28 11.84
C ARG A 75 11.18 -9.49 11.69
N ARG A 76 10.18 -9.81 12.51
CA ARG A 76 8.91 -9.10 12.50
C ARG A 76 9.09 -7.62 12.78
N PHE A 77 9.79 -7.26 13.84
CA PHE A 77 10.01 -5.86 14.21
C PHE A 77 10.86 -5.08 13.21
N ALA A 78 11.70 -5.75 12.43
CA ALA A 78 12.45 -5.11 11.36
C ALA A 78 11.59 -4.79 10.13
N ILE A 79 10.62 -5.65 9.80
CA ILE A 79 9.80 -5.53 8.58
C ILE A 79 8.52 -4.74 8.84
N GLU A 80 7.83 -5.04 9.94
CA GLU A 80 6.47 -4.56 10.22
C GLU A 80 6.33 -3.03 10.21
N PRO A 81 7.20 -2.23 10.86
CA PRO A 81 7.05 -0.78 10.86
C PRO A 81 7.14 -0.17 9.46
N LEU A 82 8.09 -0.61 8.65
CA LEU A 82 8.29 -0.13 7.28
C LEU A 82 7.13 -0.55 6.39
N LEU A 83 6.68 -1.81 6.51
CA LEU A 83 5.54 -2.32 5.75
C LEU A 83 4.25 -1.57 6.11
N MET A 84 4.02 -1.30 7.39
CA MET A 84 2.83 -0.57 7.85
C MET A 84 2.85 0.89 7.43
N GLU A 85 4.01 1.53 7.40
CA GLU A 85 4.16 2.89 6.88
C GLU A 85 3.85 2.96 5.39
N GLU A 86 4.38 2.02 4.61
CA GLU A 86 4.11 1.94 3.17
C GLU A 86 2.65 1.58 2.87
N ILE A 87 2.02 0.70 3.66
CA ILE A 87 0.58 0.43 3.53
C ILE A 87 -0.25 1.65 3.94
N ARG A 88 0.18 2.41 4.94
CA ARG A 88 -0.47 3.66 5.32
C ARG A 88 -0.48 4.68 4.19
N MET A 89 0.50 4.67 3.29
CA MET A 89 0.47 5.50 2.07
C MET A 89 -0.75 5.19 1.18
N LEU A 90 -1.34 3.98 1.28
CA LEU A 90 -2.61 3.66 0.65
C LEU A 90 -3.80 4.46 1.22
N SER A 91 -3.60 5.21 2.31
CA SER A 91 -4.58 6.19 2.80
C SER A 91 -4.88 7.30 1.78
N VAL A 92 -4.09 7.42 0.72
CA VAL A 92 -4.42 8.24 -0.46
C VAL A 92 -5.73 7.77 -1.09
N PHE A 93 -6.02 6.46 -1.07
CA PHE A 93 -7.28 5.91 -1.57
C PHE A 93 -8.45 6.10 -0.60
N GLY A 94 -8.18 6.24 0.71
CA GLY A 94 -9.26 6.28 1.66
C GLY A 94 -8.83 6.24 3.12
N SER A 95 -9.74 5.84 4.00
CA SER A 95 -9.41 5.65 5.42
C SER A 95 -8.59 4.38 5.61
N TYR A 96 -7.57 4.46 6.46
CA TYR A 96 -6.78 3.32 6.88
C TYR A 96 -6.89 3.11 8.39
N GLN A 97 -7.08 1.87 8.84
CA GLN A 97 -7.12 1.49 10.24
C GLN A 97 -6.39 0.17 10.48
N ASN A 98 -5.69 0.08 11.60
CA ASN A 98 -5.16 -1.18 12.07
C ASN A 98 -6.07 -1.71 13.20
N VAL A 99 -6.52 -2.97 13.07
CA VAL A 99 -7.48 -3.62 13.96
C VAL A 99 -6.80 -4.78 14.65
N ALA A 100 -7.14 -5.05 15.90
CA ALA A 100 -6.59 -6.19 16.63
C ALA A 100 -7.00 -7.52 15.98
N PHE A 101 -6.20 -8.58 16.21
CA PHE A 101 -6.44 -9.89 15.59
C PHE A 101 -7.79 -10.50 15.97
N ASP A 102 -8.26 -10.23 17.18
CA ASP A 102 -9.52 -10.78 17.70
C ASP A 102 -10.76 -9.98 17.28
N ASP A 103 -10.58 -8.76 16.76
CA ASP A 103 -11.69 -7.91 16.39
C ASP A 103 -12.27 -8.27 15.03
N SER A 104 -13.59 -8.16 14.88
CA SER A 104 -14.26 -8.23 13.59
C SER A 104 -14.21 -6.88 12.88
N ILE A 105 -13.89 -6.91 11.58
CA ILE A 105 -13.93 -5.70 10.76
C ILE A 105 -15.36 -5.48 10.31
N GLU A 106 -15.99 -4.44 10.81
CA GLU A 106 -17.35 -4.05 10.47
C GLU A 106 -17.38 -2.63 9.92
N ARG A 107 -18.24 -2.41 8.94
CA ARG A 107 -18.45 -1.11 8.33
C ARG A 107 -19.90 -0.67 8.52
N GLU A 108 -20.07 0.57 8.97
CA GLU A 108 -21.36 1.25 9.01
C GLU A 108 -21.46 2.22 7.82
N VAL A 109 -22.52 2.09 7.06
CA VAL A 109 -22.83 2.96 5.92
C VAL A 109 -24.20 3.59 6.16
N TYR A 110 -24.32 4.86 5.85
CA TYR A 110 -25.58 5.57 5.91
C TYR A 110 -26.22 5.55 4.52
N GLU A 111 -27.46 5.06 4.43
CA GLU A 111 -28.21 5.17 3.20
C GLU A 111 -28.66 6.62 2.97
N HIS A 112 -28.59 7.05 1.73
CA HIS A 112 -29.22 8.30 1.29
C HIS A 112 -30.73 8.09 1.19
N VAL A 113 -31.45 8.36 2.27
CA VAL A 113 -32.91 8.25 2.29
C VAL A 113 -33.50 9.59 1.96
N GLY A 114 -34.06 9.72 0.76
CA GLY A 114 -35.01 10.72 0.30
C GLY A 114 -34.75 12.19 0.64
N GLU A 115 -35.67 13.05 0.26
CA GLU A 115 -35.67 14.47 0.58
C GLU A 115 -35.90 14.68 2.09
N LYS A 116 -34.90 15.29 2.76
CA LYS A 116 -34.95 15.61 4.18
C LYS A 116 -35.55 17.00 4.46
N SER A 117 -35.76 17.76 3.40
CA SER A 117 -36.34 19.12 3.46
C SER A 117 -37.19 19.38 2.22
N ARG A 118 -38.26 20.15 2.39
CA ARG A 118 -39.10 20.63 1.30
C ARG A 118 -39.55 22.04 1.57
N GLU A 119 -39.78 22.76 0.49
CA GLU A 119 -40.48 24.05 0.60
C GLU A 119 -41.93 23.80 0.96
N GLN A 120 -42.43 24.53 1.94
CA GLN A 120 -43.85 24.46 2.33
C GLN A 120 -44.36 25.81 2.79
N ALA A 121 -45.68 25.98 2.77
CA ALA A 121 -46.33 27.19 3.27
C ALA A 121 -46.12 27.32 4.78
N SER A 122 -46.20 28.54 5.27
CA SER A 122 -46.20 28.83 6.71
C SER A 122 -47.23 27.94 7.43
N ASN A 123 -46.82 27.24 8.50
CA ASN A 123 -47.59 26.25 9.23
C ASN A 123 -47.83 24.90 8.52
N GLY A 124 -47.08 24.57 7.47
CA GLY A 124 -47.07 23.24 6.87
C GLY A 124 -46.42 22.17 7.76
N ASP A 125 -46.78 20.91 7.52
CA ASP A 125 -46.21 19.76 8.24
C ASP A 125 -44.85 19.36 7.69
N VAL A 126 -43.91 19.02 8.58
CA VAL A 126 -42.55 18.64 8.23
C VAL A 126 -42.44 17.12 8.16
N VAL A 127 -41.87 16.59 7.07
CA VAL A 127 -41.57 15.18 6.94
C VAL A 127 -40.24 14.88 7.66
N PHE A 128 -40.27 13.91 8.56
CA PHE A 128 -39.09 13.41 9.29
C PHE A 128 -38.68 12.04 8.73
N PRO A 129 -37.78 12.01 7.71
CA PRO A 129 -37.31 10.71 7.21
C PRO A 129 -36.40 10.05 8.24
N ALA A 130 -36.54 8.73 8.38
CA ALA A 130 -35.63 7.94 9.20
C ALA A 130 -34.24 7.88 8.54
N THR A 131 -33.19 8.05 9.34
CA THR A 131 -31.82 7.77 8.89
C THR A 131 -31.55 6.28 9.08
N GLN A 132 -31.41 5.56 7.99
CA GLN A 132 -31.07 4.14 8.03
C GLN A 132 -29.55 3.99 8.00
N LYS A 133 -29.05 3.03 8.81
CA LYS A 133 -27.66 2.60 8.83
C LYS A 133 -27.61 1.12 8.45
N GLU A 134 -26.80 0.78 7.47
CA GLU A 134 -26.45 -0.60 7.22
C GLU A 134 -25.11 -0.91 7.89
N ARG A 135 -25.04 -2.01 8.63
CA ARG A 135 -23.79 -2.52 9.21
C ARG A 135 -23.52 -3.91 8.67
N TYR A 136 -22.32 -4.09 8.11
CA TYR A 136 -21.93 -5.35 7.53
C TYR A 136 -20.46 -5.66 7.80
N GLY A 137 -20.14 -6.97 7.86
CA GLY A 137 -18.79 -7.45 8.03
C GLY A 137 -17.98 -7.37 6.73
N VAL A 138 -16.72 -6.96 6.83
CA VAL A 138 -15.81 -6.90 5.70
C VAL A 138 -14.87 -8.10 5.71
N PRO A 139 -14.85 -8.94 4.64
CA PRO A 139 -13.99 -10.10 4.58
C PRO A 139 -12.52 -9.73 4.43
N THR A 140 -11.68 -10.36 5.24
CA THR A 140 -10.21 -10.24 5.14
C THR A 140 -9.66 -11.19 4.08
N PHE A 141 -8.46 -10.88 3.59
CA PHE A 141 -7.64 -11.77 2.79
C PHE A 141 -6.19 -11.70 3.28
N THR A 142 -5.49 -12.83 3.18
CA THR A 142 -4.10 -12.91 3.63
C THR A 142 -3.16 -12.80 2.45
N VAL A 143 -2.17 -11.92 2.57
CA VAL A 143 -1.04 -11.83 1.65
C VAL A 143 0.14 -12.50 2.32
N SER A 144 0.66 -13.55 1.67
CA SER A 144 1.77 -14.35 2.20
C SER A 144 2.99 -14.21 1.31
N GLY A 145 4.14 -14.08 1.94
CA GLY A 145 5.45 -14.12 1.30
C GLY A 145 6.43 -14.95 2.12
N GLY A 146 7.49 -15.44 1.51
CA GLY A 146 8.49 -16.20 2.25
C GLY A 146 9.78 -16.37 1.46
N TYR A 147 10.83 -16.67 2.19
CA TYR A 147 12.14 -16.99 1.62
C TYR A 147 12.73 -18.22 2.29
N GLN A 148 13.74 -18.79 1.66
CA GLN A 148 14.49 -19.93 2.18
C GLN A 148 15.99 -19.65 2.09
N VAL A 149 16.71 -20.01 3.15
CA VAL A 149 18.17 -19.86 3.24
C VAL A 149 18.79 -21.21 3.61
N ASP A 150 19.97 -21.52 3.04
CA ASP A 150 20.72 -22.69 3.43
C ASP A 150 21.15 -22.61 4.91
N TYR A 151 20.88 -23.65 5.70
CA TYR A 151 21.18 -23.69 7.12
C TYR A 151 22.66 -23.44 7.42
N ARG A 152 23.56 -23.86 6.53
CA ARG A 152 25.02 -23.67 6.68
C ARG A 152 25.39 -22.19 6.69
N ARG A 153 24.72 -21.36 5.89
CA ARG A 153 24.93 -19.90 5.89
C ARG A 153 24.46 -19.27 7.17
N VAL A 154 23.31 -19.71 7.68
CA VAL A 154 22.79 -19.24 8.96
C VAL A 154 23.76 -19.59 10.11
N GLN A 155 24.32 -20.81 10.09
CA GLN A 155 25.34 -21.24 11.08
C GLN A 155 26.65 -20.46 10.97
N LEU A 156 27.07 -20.08 9.76
CA LEU A 156 28.26 -19.25 9.54
C LEU A 156 28.02 -17.78 9.92
N GLY A 157 26.76 -17.40 10.20
CA GLY A 157 26.36 -16.02 10.50
C GLY A 157 26.41 -15.11 9.28
N ASP A 158 26.33 -15.67 8.07
CA ASP A 158 26.18 -14.90 6.83
C ASP A 158 24.72 -14.44 6.70
N MET A 159 24.43 -13.26 7.27
CA MET A 159 23.10 -12.67 7.27
C MET A 159 22.77 -11.96 5.96
N THR A 160 23.71 -11.84 5.02
CA THR A 160 23.51 -11.09 3.76
C THR A 160 22.33 -11.65 2.96
N LYS A 161 22.28 -12.97 2.79
CA LYS A 161 21.19 -13.62 2.05
C LYS A 161 19.86 -13.60 2.78
N GLU A 162 19.89 -13.59 4.10
CA GLU A 162 18.70 -13.43 4.91
C GLU A 162 18.12 -12.02 4.77
N ASN A 163 18.97 -11.00 4.82
CA ASN A 163 18.57 -9.60 4.65
C ASN A 163 18.03 -9.33 3.24
N GLU A 164 18.69 -9.85 2.19
CA GLU A 164 18.18 -9.78 0.81
C GLU A 164 16.80 -10.44 0.71
N GLY A 165 16.62 -11.63 1.31
CA GLY A 165 15.33 -12.33 1.32
C GLY A 165 14.23 -11.54 2.02
N ILE A 166 14.54 -10.94 3.16
CA ILE A 166 13.61 -10.09 3.93
C ILE A 166 13.19 -8.86 3.12
N ALA A 167 14.15 -8.17 2.50
CA ALA A 167 13.88 -6.98 1.69
C ALA A 167 12.98 -7.32 0.48
N GLN A 168 13.26 -8.41 -0.21
CA GLN A 168 12.44 -8.88 -1.33
C GLN A 168 11.03 -9.26 -0.89
N VAL A 169 10.89 -10.03 0.19
CA VAL A 169 9.56 -10.43 0.70
C VAL A 169 8.74 -9.23 1.13
N ARG A 170 9.36 -8.21 1.74
CA ARG A 170 8.68 -6.97 2.12
C ARG A 170 8.07 -6.30 0.88
N ILE A 171 8.88 -6.11 -0.16
CA ILE A 171 8.44 -5.50 -1.42
C ILE A 171 7.35 -6.33 -2.08
N ASP A 172 7.48 -7.66 -2.12
CA ASP A 172 6.50 -8.55 -2.72
C ASP A 172 5.15 -8.52 -1.99
N ILE A 173 5.16 -8.58 -0.65
CA ILE A 173 3.94 -8.49 0.17
C ILE A 173 3.24 -7.16 -0.09
N LEU A 174 3.99 -6.05 -0.07
CA LEU A 174 3.45 -4.72 -0.32
C LEU A 174 2.79 -4.62 -1.71
N ASN A 175 3.51 -5.04 -2.76
CA ASN A 175 3.02 -4.95 -4.12
C ASN A 175 1.80 -5.84 -4.35
N ARG A 176 1.78 -7.04 -3.78
CA ARG A 176 0.61 -7.93 -3.83
C ARG A 176 -0.58 -7.37 -3.06
N ALA A 177 -0.35 -6.75 -1.90
CA ALA A 177 -1.40 -6.09 -1.13
C ALA A 177 -1.98 -4.90 -1.90
N LYS A 178 -1.13 -4.03 -2.47
CA LYS A 178 -1.54 -2.91 -3.34
C LYS A 178 -2.39 -3.42 -4.51
N ARG A 179 -1.90 -4.40 -5.25
CA ARG A 179 -2.63 -4.99 -6.40
C ARG A 179 -3.99 -5.57 -5.99
N ALA A 180 -4.05 -6.31 -4.89
CA ALA A 180 -5.29 -6.90 -4.41
C ALA A 180 -6.32 -5.83 -3.99
N ILE A 181 -5.88 -4.77 -3.32
CA ILE A 181 -6.72 -3.63 -2.94
C ILE A 181 -7.26 -2.94 -4.18
N ILE A 182 -6.39 -2.57 -5.12
CA ILE A 182 -6.76 -1.89 -6.36
C ILE A 182 -7.75 -2.72 -7.16
N LYS A 183 -7.52 -4.03 -7.29
CA LYS A 183 -8.43 -4.94 -7.98
C LYS A 183 -9.79 -5.05 -7.28
N LYS A 184 -9.83 -5.08 -5.95
CA LYS A 184 -11.09 -5.07 -5.20
C LYS A 184 -11.86 -3.76 -5.40
N VAL A 185 -11.19 -2.61 -5.32
CA VAL A 185 -11.81 -1.30 -5.54
C VAL A 185 -12.35 -1.20 -6.97
N TYR A 186 -11.55 -1.58 -7.96
CA TYR A 186 -12.00 -1.60 -9.36
C TYR A 186 -13.24 -2.48 -9.55
N ASN A 187 -13.19 -3.73 -9.07
CA ASN A 187 -14.30 -4.66 -9.22
C ASN A 187 -15.58 -4.18 -8.52
N ALA A 188 -15.46 -3.56 -7.36
CA ALA A 188 -16.60 -2.99 -6.65
C ALA A 188 -17.31 -1.92 -7.50
N ILE A 189 -16.54 -1.05 -8.15
CA ILE A 189 -17.09 0.05 -8.96
C ILE A 189 -17.56 -0.46 -10.33
N ALA A 190 -16.78 -1.31 -11.00
CA ALA A 190 -17.13 -1.84 -12.33
C ALA A 190 -18.41 -2.67 -12.30
N ASN A 191 -18.64 -3.43 -11.22
CA ASN A 191 -19.81 -4.28 -11.02
C ASN A 191 -20.96 -3.58 -10.28
N ALA A 192 -20.80 -2.31 -9.89
CA ALA A 192 -21.85 -1.56 -9.22
C ALA A 192 -23.12 -1.48 -10.08
N THR A 193 -24.27 -1.71 -9.43
CA THR A 193 -25.59 -1.54 -10.03
C THR A 193 -26.07 -0.13 -9.74
N GLY A 194 -26.27 0.69 -10.76
CA GLY A 194 -26.74 2.06 -10.60
C GLY A 194 -25.81 3.09 -11.24
N VAL A 195 -25.76 4.28 -10.67
CA VAL A 195 -24.92 5.37 -11.16
C VAL A 195 -23.45 5.04 -10.87
N LYS A 196 -22.63 5.07 -11.90
CA LYS A 196 -21.18 4.89 -11.79
C LYS A 196 -20.44 5.78 -12.78
N TYR A 197 -19.33 6.32 -12.35
CA TYR A 197 -18.45 7.15 -13.16
C TYR A 197 -17.26 6.30 -13.62
N HIS A 198 -17.52 5.43 -14.62
CA HIS A 198 -16.55 4.51 -15.17
C HIS A 198 -16.36 4.78 -16.66
N VAL A 199 -15.15 5.14 -17.03
CA VAL A 199 -14.75 5.31 -18.45
C VAL A 199 -13.68 4.27 -18.77
N GLN A 200 -13.97 3.47 -19.79
CA GLN A 200 -13.02 2.50 -20.33
C GLN A 200 -12.96 2.70 -21.84
N ALA A 201 -11.79 2.97 -22.38
CA ALA A 201 -11.57 3.21 -23.80
C ALA A 201 -10.16 2.81 -24.24
N ALA A 202 -9.99 2.56 -25.54
CA ALA A 202 -8.69 2.43 -26.18
C ALA A 202 -8.14 3.83 -26.52
N GLY A 203 -7.41 4.41 -25.57
CA GLY A 203 -7.03 5.82 -25.57
C GLY A 203 -8.11 6.67 -24.88
N LEU A 204 -7.78 7.27 -23.75
CA LEU A 204 -8.69 8.18 -23.06
C LEU A 204 -8.78 9.51 -23.82
N THR A 205 -9.98 10.07 -23.87
CA THR A 205 -10.18 11.40 -24.44
C THR A 205 -10.34 12.44 -23.35
N LYS A 206 -9.84 13.65 -23.58
CA LYS A 206 -10.01 14.80 -22.68
C LYS A 206 -11.45 14.97 -22.23
N GLN A 207 -12.41 14.89 -23.18
CA GLN A 207 -13.83 15.10 -22.90
C GLN A 207 -14.39 14.05 -21.93
N ALA A 208 -14.01 12.79 -22.09
CA ALA A 208 -14.47 11.71 -21.22
C ALA A 208 -13.92 11.87 -19.79
N VAL A 209 -12.64 12.21 -19.66
CA VAL A 209 -11.99 12.44 -18.38
C VAL A 209 -12.56 13.68 -17.68
N ASP A 210 -12.69 14.81 -18.40
CA ASP A 210 -13.26 16.05 -17.84
C ASP A 210 -14.69 15.84 -17.34
N LYS A 211 -15.48 14.97 -18.01
CA LYS A 211 -16.82 14.61 -17.55
C LYS A 211 -16.77 13.88 -16.19
N VAL A 212 -15.92 12.87 -16.04
CA VAL A 212 -15.77 12.15 -14.76
C VAL A 212 -15.30 13.09 -13.65
N LEU A 213 -14.33 13.96 -13.95
CA LEU A 213 -13.84 14.96 -12.98
C LEU A 213 -14.95 15.91 -12.57
N ALA A 214 -15.79 16.36 -13.50
CA ALA A 214 -16.91 17.27 -13.22
C ALA A 214 -17.99 16.58 -12.36
N ASP A 215 -18.27 15.31 -12.61
CA ASP A 215 -19.25 14.54 -11.85
C ASP A 215 -18.77 14.27 -10.41
N VAL A 216 -17.52 13.83 -10.23
CA VAL A 216 -16.93 13.62 -8.91
C VAL A 216 -16.77 14.96 -8.14
N ARG A 217 -16.52 16.08 -8.84
CA ARG A 217 -16.42 17.42 -8.22
C ARG A 217 -17.68 17.88 -7.51
N ARG A 218 -18.84 17.34 -7.88
CA ARG A 218 -20.11 17.63 -7.19
C ARG A 218 -20.18 17.01 -5.81
N ILE A 219 -19.35 16.00 -5.54
CA ILE A 219 -19.25 15.29 -4.27
C ILE A 219 -18.15 15.90 -3.40
N GLY A 220 -16.99 16.19 -4.02
CA GLY A 220 -15.84 16.78 -3.35
C GLY A 220 -14.78 17.22 -4.35
N ARG A 221 -13.70 17.84 -3.87
CA ARG A 221 -12.58 18.21 -4.75
C ARG A 221 -11.92 16.94 -5.28
N PRO A 222 -11.89 16.70 -6.60
CA PRO A 222 -11.33 15.45 -7.12
C PRO A 222 -9.81 15.44 -7.02
N SER A 223 -9.26 14.25 -6.72
CA SER A 223 -7.86 13.89 -6.91
C SER A 223 -7.80 12.68 -7.82
N VAL A 224 -6.88 12.67 -8.78
CA VAL A 224 -6.66 11.56 -9.71
C VAL A 224 -5.44 10.81 -9.24
N VAL A 225 -5.61 9.52 -8.98
CA VAL A 225 -4.56 8.63 -8.49
C VAL A 225 -4.34 7.55 -9.55
N GLY A 226 -3.12 7.41 -10.05
CA GLY A 226 -2.83 6.46 -11.11
C GLY A 226 -1.35 6.29 -11.36
N ASP A 227 -1.01 5.48 -12.35
CA ASP A 227 0.36 5.27 -12.81
C ASP A 227 0.84 6.47 -13.63
N TYR A 228 2.17 6.69 -13.63
CA TYR A 228 2.84 7.73 -14.42
C TYR A 228 2.40 7.72 -15.90
N ALA A 229 2.28 6.53 -16.52
CA ALA A 229 1.92 6.40 -17.94
C ALA A 229 0.55 7.01 -18.21
N LEU A 230 -0.45 6.72 -17.37
CA LEU A 230 -1.78 7.30 -17.48
C LEU A 230 -1.78 8.80 -17.19
N LEU A 231 -1.11 9.22 -16.11
CA LEU A 231 -1.10 10.62 -15.69
C LEU A 231 -0.36 11.52 -16.68
N SER A 232 0.62 11.01 -17.41
CA SER A 232 1.34 11.76 -18.44
C SER A 232 0.44 12.17 -19.61
N GLU A 233 -0.65 11.43 -19.87
CA GLU A 233 -1.64 11.77 -20.90
C GLU A 233 -2.42 13.07 -20.58
N PHE A 234 -2.46 13.49 -19.33
CA PHE A 234 -3.10 14.76 -18.94
C PHE A 234 -2.30 16.00 -19.35
N THR A 235 -0.99 15.85 -19.56
CA THR A 235 -0.10 16.97 -19.91
C THR A 235 -0.50 17.66 -21.21
N PRO A 236 -0.71 16.97 -22.35
CA PRO A 236 -1.19 17.58 -23.59
C PRO A 236 -2.56 18.25 -23.43
N TRP A 237 -3.43 17.68 -22.60
CA TRP A 237 -4.78 18.22 -22.41
C TRP A 237 -4.82 19.51 -21.60
N ALA A 238 -3.82 19.73 -20.77
CA ALA A 238 -3.63 20.97 -20.03
C ALA A 238 -3.17 22.17 -20.90
N GLY A 239 -2.98 21.95 -22.21
CA GLY A 239 -2.54 22.97 -23.16
C GLY A 239 -1.04 22.97 -23.38
N TYR A 240 -0.32 21.96 -22.91
CA TYR A 240 1.09 21.78 -23.21
C TYR A 240 1.27 21.25 -24.63
N VAL A 241 1.68 22.11 -25.54
CA VAL A 241 2.08 21.73 -26.90
C VAL A 241 3.59 21.80 -26.98
N GLY A 242 4.25 20.66 -27.00
CA GLY A 242 5.73 20.53 -27.02
C GLY A 242 6.38 20.91 -28.36
N SER A 243 5.76 21.79 -29.18
CA SER A 243 6.30 22.25 -30.45
C SER A 243 6.56 23.76 -30.45
N ILE A 244 7.82 24.13 -30.52
CA ILE A 244 8.32 25.53 -30.55
C ILE A 244 8.10 26.21 -31.92
N ASN A 245 7.51 25.52 -32.90
CA ASN A 245 7.43 26.02 -34.28
C ASN A 245 6.10 26.70 -34.67
N SER A 246 5.20 26.91 -33.74
CA SER A 246 3.97 27.66 -34.00
C SER A 246 3.96 28.93 -33.16
N ASN A 247 3.71 30.07 -33.79
CA ASN A 247 3.57 31.40 -33.17
C ASN A 247 2.42 31.51 -32.15
N THR A 248 1.94 30.42 -31.60
CA THR A 248 0.90 30.34 -30.58
C THR A 248 1.56 30.01 -29.26
N ILE A 249 1.88 31.06 -28.52
CA ILE A 249 2.27 30.96 -27.11
C ILE A 249 0.97 30.61 -26.36
N THR A 250 0.69 29.33 -26.19
CA THR A 250 -0.28 28.89 -25.21
C THR A 250 0.35 29.11 -23.85
N GLY A 251 -0.21 30.04 -23.09
CA GLY A 251 0.33 30.54 -21.83
C GLY A 251 0.25 29.48 -20.73
N ILE A 252 1.20 28.54 -20.72
CA ILE A 252 1.50 27.74 -19.54
C ILE A 252 2.26 28.64 -18.58
N SER A 253 1.83 28.67 -17.32
CA SER A 253 2.57 29.42 -16.32
C SER A 253 3.98 28.87 -16.18
N GLU A 254 4.97 29.74 -15.97
CA GLU A 254 6.35 29.34 -15.76
C GLU A 254 6.50 28.32 -14.61
N ALA A 255 5.64 28.42 -13.59
CA ALA A 255 5.57 27.49 -12.48
C ALA A 255 5.18 26.07 -12.94
N ALA A 256 4.17 25.94 -13.82
CA ALA A 256 3.75 24.63 -14.33
C ALA A 256 4.78 24.02 -15.27
N MET A 257 5.52 24.87 -16.03
CA MET A 257 6.62 24.44 -16.87
C MET A 257 7.78 23.89 -16.03
N ASN A 258 8.14 24.57 -14.95
CA ASN A 258 9.17 24.13 -14.04
C ASN A 258 8.79 22.82 -13.32
N GLU A 259 7.54 22.69 -12.91
CA GLU A 259 7.03 21.47 -12.28
C GLU A 259 7.11 20.28 -13.24
N LEU A 260 6.71 20.46 -14.49
CA LEU A 260 6.80 19.44 -15.54
C LEU A 260 8.24 19.04 -15.84
N GLN A 261 9.18 20.03 -15.87
CA GLN A 261 10.60 19.75 -16.08
C GLN A 261 11.26 19.01 -14.92
N GLN A 262 10.81 19.27 -13.68
CA GLN A 262 11.38 18.63 -12.48
C GLN A 262 10.80 17.25 -12.22
N ASN A 263 9.48 17.11 -12.36
CA ASN A 263 8.74 15.90 -11.94
C ASN A 263 8.28 15.04 -13.12
N GLY A 264 8.34 15.57 -14.36
CA GLY A 264 7.80 14.89 -15.55
C GLY A 264 6.27 14.82 -15.61
N LEU A 265 5.58 15.31 -14.58
CA LEU A 265 4.12 15.31 -14.44
C LEU A 265 3.64 16.69 -13.97
N LEU A 266 2.38 17.00 -14.33
CA LEU A 266 1.67 18.12 -13.73
C LEU A 266 1.15 17.69 -12.34
N GLY A 267 1.31 18.52 -11.32
CA GLY A 267 0.75 18.27 -10.01
C GLY A 267 -0.76 18.50 -9.94
N MET A 268 -1.30 19.28 -10.89
CA MET A 268 -2.74 19.61 -10.94
C MET A 268 -3.27 19.66 -12.37
N TYR A 269 -4.45 19.10 -12.59
CA TYR A 269 -5.20 19.19 -13.83
C TYR A 269 -6.64 19.64 -13.55
N ASN A 270 -7.12 20.72 -14.19
CA ASN A 270 -8.46 21.27 -13.98
C ASN A 270 -8.85 21.43 -12.49
N GLY A 271 -7.90 21.80 -11.63
CA GLY A 271 -8.12 21.94 -10.19
C GLY A 271 -8.20 20.62 -9.41
N SER A 272 -7.90 19.50 -10.05
CA SER A 272 -7.75 18.16 -9.45
C SER A 272 -6.27 17.89 -9.21
N VAL A 273 -5.91 17.34 -8.07
CA VAL A 273 -4.53 16.94 -7.76
C VAL A 273 -4.25 15.63 -8.48
N LEU A 274 -3.10 15.55 -9.15
CA LEU A 274 -2.61 14.31 -9.76
C LEU A 274 -1.63 13.65 -8.78
N VAL A 275 -1.87 12.39 -8.46
CA VAL A 275 -1.06 11.61 -7.51
C VAL A 275 -0.51 10.39 -8.23
N ASP A 276 0.80 10.37 -8.41
CA ASP A 276 1.50 9.22 -8.98
C ASP A 276 1.62 8.09 -7.97
N LEU A 277 1.33 6.88 -8.43
CA LEU A 277 1.52 5.64 -7.67
C LEU A 277 2.80 4.98 -8.12
N ASP A 278 3.70 4.76 -7.19
CA ASP A 278 4.90 3.94 -7.43
C ASP A 278 4.50 2.55 -7.95
N ASN A 279 4.92 2.23 -9.16
CA ASN A 279 4.55 1.04 -9.90
C ASN A 279 5.78 0.32 -10.47
N PRO A 280 6.51 -0.43 -9.65
CA PRO A 280 7.70 -1.16 -10.08
C PRO A 280 7.34 -2.30 -11.05
N TYR A 281 8.33 -2.77 -11.80
CA TYR A 281 8.20 -3.95 -12.64
C TYR A 281 8.05 -5.24 -11.83
N ASP A 282 7.21 -6.14 -12.31
CA ASP A 282 7.16 -7.54 -11.88
C ASP A 282 8.17 -8.35 -12.71
N TYR A 283 9.38 -8.49 -12.21
CA TYR A 283 10.45 -9.23 -12.90
C TYR A 283 10.16 -10.73 -13.11
N SER A 284 9.07 -11.24 -12.54
CA SER A 284 8.62 -12.62 -12.72
C SER A 284 7.73 -12.82 -13.95
N ARG A 285 7.26 -11.71 -14.56
CA ARG A 285 6.31 -11.75 -15.67
C ARG A 285 6.75 -10.86 -16.82
N LEU A 286 6.67 -11.40 -18.02
CA LEU A 286 6.80 -10.61 -19.23
C LEU A 286 5.43 -10.06 -19.64
N ASN A 287 5.44 -8.90 -20.28
CA ASN A 287 4.25 -8.34 -20.90
C ASN A 287 3.74 -9.23 -22.06
N ALA A 288 2.55 -8.96 -22.58
CA ALA A 288 1.95 -9.76 -23.64
C ALA A 288 2.77 -9.79 -24.94
N ALA A 289 3.59 -8.77 -25.19
CA ALA A 289 4.50 -8.70 -26.34
C ALA A 289 5.80 -9.48 -26.14
N GLY A 290 6.15 -9.77 -24.88
CA GLY A 290 7.39 -10.48 -24.51
C GLY A 290 8.67 -9.65 -24.62
N ASP A 291 8.55 -8.34 -24.78
CA ASP A 291 9.67 -7.41 -24.98
C ASP A 291 10.01 -6.60 -23.71
N ASN A 292 9.17 -6.65 -22.70
CA ASN A 292 9.39 -5.96 -21.42
C ASN A 292 8.75 -6.76 -20.26
N PHE A 293 9.03 -6.36 -19.03
CA PHE A 293 8.35 -6.89 -17.84
C PHE A 293 6.97 -6.23 -17.65
N GLU A 294 6.03 -6.98 -17.08
CA GLU A 294 4.78 -6.40 -16.60
C GLU A 294 5.04 -5.48 -15.41
N THR A 295 4.19 -4.48 -15.22
CA THR A 295 4.18 -3.69 -14.00
C THR A 295 3.30 -4.34 -12.93
N MET A 296 3.62 -4.08 -11.65
CA MET A 296 2.85 -4.63 -10.52
C MET A 296 1.41 -4.16 -10.51
N LEU A 297 1.17 -2.90 -10.92
CA LEU A 297 -0.16 -2.31 -11.05
C LEU A 297 -0.49 -2.07 -12.52
N PRO A 298 -1.78 -2.09 -12.88
CA PRO A 298 -2.21 -1.76 -14.25
C PRO A 298 -1.87 -0.33 -14.61
N GLN A 299 -1.06 -0.13 -15.65
CA GLN A 299 -0.59 1.21 -16.08
C GLN A 299 -1.74 2.12 -16.54
N GLY A 300 -2.76 1.53 -17.19
CA GLY A 300 -3.90 2.27 -17.75
C GLY A 300 -5.03 2.52 -16.75
N LEU A 301 -4.87 2.17 -15.48
CA LEU A 301 -5.93 2.32 -14.47
C LEU A 301 -5.67 3.53 -13.58
N GLY A 302 -6.65 4.42 -13.51
CA GLY A 302 -6.67 5.55 -12.60
C GLY A 302 -7.98 5.66 -11.84
N PHE A 303 -7.91 6.21 -10.64
CA PHE A 303 -9.06 6.48 -9.79
C PHE A 303 -9.21 7.98 -9.58
N VAL A 304 -10.45 8.45 -9.66
CA VAL A 304 -10.83 9.83 -9.33
C VAL A 304 -11.53 9.81 -7.98
N LEU A 305 -10.88 10.33 -6.96
CA LEU A 305 -11.32 10.27 -5.57
C LEU A 305 -11.74 11.65 -5.09
N PRO A 306 -12.89 11.80 -4.42
CA PRO A 306 -13.28 13.05 -3.81
C PRO A 306 -12.45 13.32 -2.55
N ALA A 307 -11.79 14.46 -2.46
CA ALA A 307 -11.12 14.93 -1.26
C ALA A 307 -12.04 15.82 -0.42
N GLY A 308 -11.89 15.76 0.91
CA GLY A 308 -12.58 16.65 1.82
C GLY A 308 -13.92 16.15 2.38
N GLY A 309 -14.27 14.89 2.13
CA GLY A 309 -15.47 14.24 2.66
C GLY A 309 -15.16 12.92 3.37
N ARG A 310 -16.20 12.14 3.63
CA ARG A 310 -16.09 10.76 4.10
C ARG A 310 -15.57 9.92 2.96
N SER A 311 -14.42 9.29 3.14
CA SER A 311 -13.88 8.44 2.08
C SER A 311 -14.78 7.22 1.83
N PRO A 312 -15.19 6.97 0.58
CA PRO A 312 -15.96 5.78 0.24
C PRO A 312 -15.14 4.50 0.30
N ILE A 313 -13.80 4.60 0.26
CA ILE A 313 -12.88 3.46 0.38
C ILE A 313 -12.35 3.39 1.80
N ALA A 314 -12.32 2.20 2.37
CA ALA A 314 -11.66 1.94 3.64
C ALA A 314 -10.79 0.68 3.53
N THR A 315 -9.60 0.76 4.10
CA THR A 315 -8.61 -0.31 4.14
C THR A 315 -8.24 -0.60 5.58
N TRP A 316 -8.11 -1.87 5.91
CA TRP A 316 -7.71 -2.32 7.23
C TRP A 316 -6.56 -3.31 7.13
N THR A 317 -5.71 -3.28 8.14
CA THR A 317 -4.80 -4.39 8.46
C THR A 317 -5.24 -5.02 9.77
N LYS A 318 -5.15 -6.34 9.86
CA LYS A 318 -5.60 -7.10 11.04
C LYS A 318 -4.42 -7.79 11.69
N GLY A 319 -4.18 -7.49 12.97
CA GLY A 319 -3.23 -8.21 13.83
C GLY A 319 -1.75 -8.00 13.54
N GLY A 320 -1.37 -7.17 12.56
CA GLY A 320 0.03 -6.96 12.17
C GLY A 320 0.61 -8.12 11.35
N LEU A 321 1.93 -8.13 11.20
CA LEU A 321 2.67 -9.16 10.45
C LEU A 321 2.89 -10.41 11.29
N THR A 322 2.42 -11.56 10.82
CA THR A 322 2.66 -12.87 11.47
C THR A 322 3.84 -13.57 10.80
N THR A 323 4.77 -14.08 11.59
CA THR A 323 6.00 -14.71 11.10
C THR A 323 6.07 -16.16 11.55
N PHE A 324 6.34 -17.07 10.62
CA PHE A 324 6.57 -18.50 10.86
C PHE A 324 7.92 -18.89 10.33
N THR A 325 8.69 -19.65 11.11
CA THR A 325 9.97 -20.22 10.66
C THR A 325 9.98 -21.71 10.92
N GLY A 326 10.51 -22.45 9.97
CA GLY A 326 10.67 -23.90 10.05
C GLY A 326 11.87 -24.38 9.26
N ASN A 327 12.37 -25.56 9.66
CA ASN A 327 13.45 -26.23 8.95
C ASN A 327 12.86 -27.27 7.99
N ASP A 328 13.25 -27.22 6.72
CA ASP A 328 12.90 -28.26 5.77
C ASP A 328 13.91 -29.41 5.89
N VAL A 329 13.46 -30.54 6.41
CA VAL A 329 14.28 -31.73 6.62
C VAL A 329 14.78 -32.35 5.30
N LYS A 330 14.05 -32.14 4.20
CA LYS A 330 14.41 -32.71 2.89
C LYS A 330 15.52 -31.92 2.22
N THR A 331 15.52 -30.62 2.30
CA THR A 331 16.47 -29.75 1.59
C THR A 331 17.54 -29.17 2.50
N GLY A 332 17.40 -29.29 3.83
CA GLY A 332 18.30 -28.67 4.80
C GLY A 332 18.27 -27.15 4.76
N LYS A 333 17.12 -26.55 4.43
CA LYS A 333 16.94 -25.11 4.34
C LYS A 333 16.09 -24.60 5.50
N VAL A 334 16.42 -23.41 5.97
CA VAL A 334 15.57 -22.65 6.89
C VAL A 334 14.59 -21.84 6.07
N MET A 335 13.30 -22.03 6.31
CA MET A 335 12.22 -21.34 5.64
C MET A 335 11.57 -20.34 6.59
N SER A 336 11.37 -19.11 6.13
CA SER A 336 10.64 -18.07 6.83
C SER A 336 9.44 -17.64 6.01
N ARG A 337 8.26 -17.62 6.63
CA ARG A 337 7.00 -17.18 6.03
C ARG A 337 6.45 -16.00 6.80
N PHE A 338 5.93 -15.05 6.08
CA PHE A 338 5.31 -13.83 6.60
C PHE A 338 3.90 -13.73 6.04
N ASP A 339 2.93 -13.56 6.92
CA ASP A 339 1.52 -13.43 6.57
C ASP A 339 1.02 -12.07 7.07
N LEU A 340 0.37 -11.33 6.16
CA LEU A 340 -0.29 -10.07 6.45
C LEU A 340 -1.78 -10.18 6.10
N GLU A 341 -2.64 -9.99 7.08
CA GLU A 341 -4.08 -9.90 6.86
C GLU A 341 -4.49 -8.48 6.51
N VAL A 342 -5.17 -8.35 5.38
CA VAL A 342 -5.63 -7.07 4.85
C VAL A 342 -7.12 -7.18 4.51
N ALA A 343 -7.85 -6.10 4.74
CA ALA A 343 -9.21 -5.93 4.25
C ALA A 343 -9.31 -4.61 3.50
N CYS A 344 -10.13 -4.60 2.47
CA CYS A 344 -10.49 -3.40 1.75
C CYS A 344 -11.95 -3.48 1.35
N ASP A 345 -12.65 -2.37 1.45
CA ASP A 345 -14.05 -2.27 1.08
C ASP A 345 -14.38 -0.91 0.49
N VAL A 346 -15.29 -0.91 -0.47
CA VAL A 346 -15.96 0.30 -0.98
C VAL A 346 -17.34 0.34 -0.37
N ALA A 347 -17.72 1.48 0.22
CA ALA A 347 -19.01 1.62 0.89
C ALA A 347 -20.16 1.27 -0.06
N LYS A 348 -20.96 0.30 0.31
CA LYS A 348 -22.15 -0.10 -0.46
C LYS A 348 -23.09 1.07 -0.67
N GLY A 349 -23.54 1.26 -1.91
CA GLY A 349 -24.39 2.37 -2.29
C GLY A 349 -23.68 3.72 -2.41
N HIS A 350 -22.35 3.76 -2.27
CA HIS A 350 -21.49 4.93 -2.43
C HIS A 350 -20.43 4.75 -3.53
N GLU A 351 -20.57 3.71 -4.35
CA GLU A 351 -19.65 3.42 -5.46
C GLU A 351 -19.61 4.56 -6.49
N PHE A 352 -20.71 5.31 -6.60
CA PHE A 352 -20.83 6.48 -7.48
C PHE A 352 -19.95 7.67 -7.03
N GLU A 353 -19.45 7.65 -5.81
CA GLU A 353 -18.56 8.71 -5.32
C GLU A 353 -17.14 8.60 -5.91
N ILE A 354 -16.82 7.49 -6.54
CA ILE A 354 -15.49 7.21 -7.10
C ILE A 354 -15.59 7.15 -8.61
N GLY A 355 -14.72 7.92 -9.29
CA GLY A 355 -14.52 7.78 -10.73
C GLY A 355 -13.44 6.74 -11.05
N VAL A 356 -13.61 6.01 -12.14
CA VAL A 356 -12.60 5.09 -12.67
C VAL A 356 -12.31 5.45 -14.13
N LEU A 357 -11.03 5.57 -14.41
CA LEU A 357 -10.48 5.80 -15.74
C LEU A 357 -9.65 4.57 -16.12
N MET A 358 -9.95 3.97 -17.27
CA MET A 358 -9.20 2.81 -17.76
C MET A 358 -8.84 3.00 -19.22
N ASP A 359 -7.55 3.10 -19.50
CA ASP A 359 -7.02 3.05 -20.86
C ASP A 359 -6.62 1.62 -21.21
N THR A 360 -7.34 1.04 -22.16
CA THR A 360 -7.08 -0.33 -22.61
C THR A 360 -5.88 -0.45 -23.56
N ASN A 361 -5.34 0.67 -24.07
CA ASN A 361 -4.08 0.66 -24.80
C ASN A 361 -2.90 0.41 -23.87
N LEU A 362 -2.94 0.99 -22.65
CA LEU A 362 -1.89 0.81 -21.63
C LEU A 362 -2.07 -0.49 -20.83
N THR A 363 -3.33 -0.91 -20.64
CA THR A 363 -3.64 -2.16 -19.90
C THR A 363 -4.79 -2.89 -20.59
N PRO A 364 -4.50 -3.89 -21.42
CA PRO A 364 -5.53 -4.60 -22.20
C PRO A 364 -6.54 -5.39 -21.34
N SER A 365 -6.12 -5.85 -20.16
CA SER A 365 -6.99 -6.62 -19.24
C SER A 365 -6.52 -6.49 -17.79
N LEU A 366 -7.45 -6.53 -16.84
CA LEU A 366 -7.22 -6.55 -15.40
C LEU A 366 -7.32 -7.96 -14.83
#